data_02978b5746cf2ece0c1ebe30ea95bf96
#
_entry.id   02978b5746cf2ece0c1ebe30ea95bf96
#
_cell.length_a   1.000
_cell.length_b   1.000
_cell.length_c   1.000
_cell.angle_alpha   90.00
_cell.angle_beta   90.00
_cell.angle_gamma   90.00
#
_symmetry.space_group_name_H-M   'P 1'
#
loop_
_entity.id
_entity.type
_entity.pdbx_description
1 polymer ?
#
loop_
_entity_poly.entity_id
_entity_poly.type
_entity_poly.pdbx_seq_one_letter_code
_entity_poly.pdbx_strand_id
1 'polypeptide(L)'
;MISPVIHMRRTTTQEATIGEQQIGPGEKIIMWYGAANRDPQVFKNPNEFDIERVNADKHLAFGIGRHTCLGKPIALMQLQEAYSQILSRFPDMRYEGEWKVAPNNFVHAIQEMPVTFTAE
;
A
#
# COMPACT_ATOMS: atom_id res chain seq x y z
N MET A 1 4.81 3.70 3.89
CA MET A 1 3.85 2.62 3.58
C MET A 1 4.01 2.23 2.13
N ILE A 2 4.14 0.94 1.83
CA ILE A 2 4.22 0.43 0.46
C ILE A 2 2.80 -0.03 0.09
N SER A 3 2.28 0.43 -1.04
CA SER A 3 1.03 -0.09 -1.58
C SER A 3 1.32 -1.35 -2.39
N PRO A 4 0.58 -2.46 -2.20
CA PRO A 4 0.72 -3.64 -3.04
C PRO A 4 0.50 -3.31 -4.52
N VAL A 5 -0.51 -2.53 -4.84
CA VAL A 5 -0.72 -1.96 -6.18
C VAL A 5 0.10 -0.67 -6.29
N ILE A 6 1.01 -0.61 -7.26
CA ILE A 6 1.91 0.52 -7.45
C ILE A 6 1.15 1.73 -7.97
N HIS A 7 0.36 1.54 -9.01
CA HIS A 7 -0.38 2.61 -9.67
C HIS A 7 -1.66 2.10 -10.34
N MET A 8 -2.57 3.02 -10.59
CA MET A 8 -3.74 2.82 -11.45
C MET A 8 -3.85 3.94 -12.46
N ARG A 9 -4.51 3.68 -13.58
CA ARG A 9 -4.72 4.64 -14.66
C ARG A 9 -6.19 5.01 -14.79
N ARG A 10 -6.43 6.27 -15.17
CA ARG A 10 -7.72 6.75 -15.68
C ARG A 10 -7.52 7.39 -17.04
N THR A 11 -8.56 7.40 -17.84
CA THR A 11 -8.62 8.16 -19.08
C THR A 11 -9.74 9.18 -18.95
N THR A 12 -9.44 10.43 -19.22
CA THR A 12 -10.43 11.51 -19.15
C THR A 12 -11.45 11.36 -20.27
N THR A 13 -12.72 11.54 -19.96
CA THR A 13 -13.82 11.55 -20.94
C THR A 13 -14.17 12.95 -21.40
N GLN A 14 -13.75 13.95 -20.62
CA GLN A 14 -13.97 15.36 -20.86
C GLN A 14 -12.79 16.16 -20.30
N GLU A 15 -12.73 17.44 -20.61
CA GLU A 15 -11.76 18.34 -20.03
C GLU A 15 -11.86 18.37 -18.50
N ALA A 16 -10.72 18.37 -17.85
CA ALA A 16 -10.62 18.39 -16.39
C ALA A 16 -9.42 19.22 -15.93
N THR A 17 -9.46 19.70 -14.69
CA THR A 17 -8.34 20.40 -14.06
C THR A 17 -7.94 19.67 -12.79
N ILE A 18 -6.65 19.40 -12.63
CA ILE A 18 -6.09 18.80 -11.41
C ILE A 18 -4.98 19.74 -10.91
N GLY A 19 -5.21 20.34 -9.74
CA GLY A 19 -4.37 21.45 -9.28
C GLY A 19 -4.40 22.60 -10.28
N GLU A 20 -3.23 22.96 -10.83
CA GLU A 20 -3.11 24.00 -11.86
C GLU A 20 -3.02 23.42 -13.29
N GLN A 21 -3.03 22.10 -13.43
CA GLN A 21 -2.85 21.42 -14.72
C GLN A 21 -4.18 21.20 -15.43
N GLN A 22 -4.28 21.72 -16.65
CA GLN A 22 -5.38 21.41 -17.57
C GLN A 22 -5.13 20.07 -18.26
N ILE A 23 -6.16 19.25 -18.34
CA ILE A 23 -6.10 17.88 -18.89
C ILE A 23 -7.22 17.75 -19.91
N GLY A 24 -6.84 17.46 -21.16
CA GLY A 24 -7.78 17.29 -22.25
C GLY A 24 -8.54 15.96 -22.24
N PRO A 25 -9.60 15.84 -23.05
CA PRO A 25 -10.29 14.56 -23.23
C PRO A 25 -9.38 13.51 -23.87
N GLY A 26 -9.49 12.26 -23.40
CA GLY A 26 -8.67 11.13 -23.89
C GLY A 26 -7.28 11.02 -23.28
N GLU A 27 -6.86 11.98 -22.45
CA GLU A 27 -5.58 11.93 -21.77
C GLU A 27 -5.56 10.90 -20.66
N LYS A 28 -4.36 10.37 -20.36
CA LYS A 28 -4.15 9.32 -19.37
C LYS A 28 -3.57 9.91 -18.09
N ILE A 29 -4.26 9.70 -16.99
CA ILE A 29 -3.83 10.09 -15.65
C ILE A 29 -3.37 8.86 -14.92
N ILE A 30 -2.14 8.87 -14.39
CA ILE A 30 -1.58 7.79 -13.59
C ILE A 30 -1.59 8.22 -12.11
N MET A 31 -2.25 7.43 -11.28
CA MET A 31 -2.31 7.63 -9.83
C MET A 31 -1.28 6.74 -9.14
N TRP A 32 -0.23 7.33 -8.61
CA TRP A 32 0.83 6.63 -7.88
C TRP A 32 0.44 6.50 -6.39
N TYR A 33 -0.02 5.33 -5.98
CA TYR A 33 -0.46 5.09 -4.60
C TYR A 33 0.67 5.22 -3.58
N GLY A 34 1.89 4.80 -3.93
CA GLY A 34 3.05 4.94 -3.08
C GLY A 34 3.40 6.41 -2.79
N ALA A 35 3.24 7.31 -3.78
CA ALA A 35 3.43 8.73 -3.62
C ALA A 35 2.31 9.35 -2.77
N ALA A 36 1.05 9.02 -3.09
CA ALA A 36 -0.10 9.52 -2.33
C ALA A 36 -0.06 9.10 -0.85
N ASN A 37 0.42 7.88 -0.55
CA ASN A 37 0.58 7.40 0.82
C ASN A 37 1.80 8.01 1.55
N ARG A 38 2.57 8.87 0.87
CA ARG A 38 3.69 9.64 1.42
C ARG A 38 3.53 11.14 1.22
N ASP A 39 2.32 11.59 0.95
CA ASP A 39 2.04 13.01 0.81
C ASP A 39 2.23 13.72 2.17
N PRO A 40 3.19 14.66 2.29
CA PRO A 40 3.45 15.38 3.53
C PRO A 40 2.31 16.32 3.93
N GLN A 41 1.42 16.67 3.00
CA GLN A 41 0.22 17.44 3.30
C GLN A 41 -0.83 16.61 4.06
N VAL A 42 -0.76 15.29 3.93
CA VAL A 42 -1.69 14.34 4.58
C VAL A 42 -1.03 13.65 5.76
N PHE A 43 0.21 13.20 5.61
CA PHE A 43 0.91 12.38 6.59
C PHE A 43 2.14 13.09 7.15
N LYS A 44 2.15 13.34 8.43
CA LYS A 44 3.34 13.84 9.13
C LYS A 44 4.44 12.78 9.09
N ASN A 45 5.68 13.17 8.82
CA ASN A 45 6.84 12.27 8.70
C ASN A 45 6.53 11.06 7.78
N PRO A 46 6.17 11.27 6.50
CA PRO A 46 5.55 10.23 5.67
C PRO A 46 6.48 9.05 5.33
N ASN A 47 7.78 9.21 5.54
CA ASN A 47 8.78 8.16 5.30
C ASN A 47 9.07 7.30 6.54
N GLU A 48 8.55 7.69 7.71
CA GLU A 48 8.69 6.92 8.93
C GLU A 48 7.62 5.82 9.01
N PHE A 49 8.04 4.63 9.44
CA PHE A 49 7.12 3.55 9.75
C PHE A 49 6.55 3.78 11.15
N ASP A 50 5.27 4.10 11.22
CA ASP A 50 4.57 4.43 12.45
C ASP A 50 3.22 3.71 12.47
N ILE A 51 3.10 2.69 13.33
CA ILE A 51 1.89 1.87 13.48
C ILE A 51 0.80 2.58 14.30
N GLU A 52 1.17 3.61 15.06
CA GLU A 52 0.26 4.41 15.88
C GLU A 52 -0.18 5.71 15.20
N ARG A 53 0.12 5.86 13.92
CA ARG A 53 -0.22 7.05 13.14
C ARG A 53 -1.73 7.33 13.19
N VAL A 54 -2.10 8.49 13.72
CA VAL A 54 -3.50 8.89 13.99
C VAL A 54 -4.40 8.84 12.76
N ASN A 55 -3.85 9.11 11.57
CA ASN A 55 -4.58 9.15 10.30
C ASN A 55 -4.16 8.02 9.35
N ALA A 56 -3.74 6.88 9.89
CA ALA A 56 -3.32 5.73 9.09
C ALA A 56 -4.44 5.22 8.14
N ASP A 57 -5.69 5.37 8.52
CA ASP A 57 -6.88 5.01 7.76
C ASP A 57 -7.05 5.80 6.45
N LYS A 58 -6.41 6.97 6.32
CA LYS A 58 -6.43 7.80 5.10
C LYS A 58 -5.57 7.24 3.96
N HIS A 59 -4.86 6.14 4.18
CA HIS A 59 -4.05 5.53 3.12
C HIS A 59 -4.89 5.05 1.92
N LEU A 60 -4.32 5.13 0.73
CA LEU A 60 -4.96 4.72 -0.52
C LEU A 60 -4.54 3.32 -1.02
N ALA A 61 -3.98 2.47 -0.16
CA ALA A 61 -3.52 1.14 -0.57
C ALA A 61 -4.65 0.23 -1.08
N PHE A 62 -5.89 0.48 -0.67
CA PHE A 62 -7.09 -0.20 -1.16
C PHE A 62 -7.88 0.62 -2.20
N GLY A 63 -7.30 1.68 -2.74
CA GLY A 63 -8.00 2.62 -3.62
C GLY A 63 -9.00 3.51 -2.89
N ILE A 64 -9.79 4.25 -3.65
CA ILE A 64 -10.76 5.21 -3.14
C ILE A 64 -11.99 5.29 -4.05
N GLY A 65 -13.13 5.69 -3.47
CA GLY A 65 -14.38 5.93 -4.19
C GLY A 65 -14.97 4.66 -4.78
N ARG A 66 -15.51 4.74 -5.99
CA ARG A 66 -16.21 3.62 -6.67
C ARG A 66 -15.29 2.41 -6.97
N HIS A 67 -13.99 2.61 -6.94
CA HIS A 67 -12.99 1.57 -7.20
C HIS A 67 -12.27 1.13 -5.91
N THR A 68 -12.83 1.42 -4.74
CA THR A 68 -12.32 0.84 -3.48
C THR A 68 -12.33 -0.67 -3.57
N CYS A 69 -11.26 -1.30 -3.12
CA CYS A 69 -11.11 -2.75 -3.17
C CYS A 69 -12.28 -3.46 -2.48
N LEU A 70 -13.00 -4.29 -3.22
CA LEU A 70 -14.11 -5.08 -2.69
C LEU A 70 -13.65 -6.08 -1.62
N GLY A 71 -12.43 -6.59 -1.77
CA GLY A 71 -11.83 -7.54 -0.84
C GLY A 71 -11.23 -6.90 0.43
N LYS A 72 -11.28 -5.57 0.61
CA LYS A 72 -10.69 -4.89 1.77
C LYS A 72 -11.12 -5.48 3.12
N PRO A 73 -12.40 -5.75 3.40
CA PRO A 73 -12.81 -6.33 4.69
C PRO A 73 -12.19 -7.70 4.96
N ILE A 74 -12.18 -8.56 3.93
CA ILE A 74 -11.60 -9.91 4.03
C ILE A 74 -10.09 -9.82 4.22
N ALA A 75 -9.40 -8.97 3.46
CA ALA A 75 -7.96 -8.78 3.58
C ALA A 75 -7.56 -8.29 4.98
N LEU A 76 -8.31 -7.33 5.54
CA LEU A 76 -8.06 -6.83 6.89
C LEU A 76 -8.27 -7.92 7.95
N MET A 77 -9.34 -8.69 7.83
CA MET A 77 -9.62 -9.80 8.75
C MET A 77 -8.51 -10.86 8.69
N GLN A 78 -8.08 -11.24 7.48
CA GLN A 78 -6.99 -12.20 7.29
C GLN A 78 -5.66 -11.69 7.86
N LEU A 79 -5.34 -10.41 7.65
CA LEU A 79 -4.13 -9.80 8.19
C LEU A 79 -4.16 -9.75 9.72
N GLN A 80 -5.28 -9.35 10.32
CA GLN A 80 -5.44 -9.32 11.77
C GLN A 80 -5.24 -10.71 12.39
N GLU A 81 -5.88 -11.73 11.82
CA GLU A 81 -5.73 -13.11 12.29
C GLU A 81 -4.31 -13.61 12.09
N ALA A 82 -3.72 -13.42 10.91
CA ALA A 82 -2.36 -13.85 10.62
C ALA A 82 -1.34 -13.22 11.58
N TYR A 83 -1.40 -11.89 11.79
CA TYR A 83 -0.49 -11.22 12.71
C TYR A 83 -0.72 -11.67 14.16
N SER A 84 -1.97 -11.85 14.59
CA SER A 84 -2.28 -12.36 15.92
C SER A 84 -1.65 -13.73 16.16
N GLN A 85 -1.78 -14.65 15.21
CA GLN A 85 -1.22 -16.00 15.30
C GLN A 85 0.31 -15.98 15.24
N ILE A 86 0.89 -15.22 14.32
CA ILE A 86 2.34 -15.16 14.13
C ILE A 86 3.02 -14.56 15.36
N LEU A 87 2.55 -13.41 15.83
CA LEU A 87 3.18 -12.71 16.95
C LEU A 87 3.02 -13.45 18.28
N SER A 88 1.94 -14.21 18.46
CA SER A 88 1.76 -15.01 19.67
C SER A 88 2.60 -16.29 19.68
N ARG A 89 2.80 -16.92 18.53
CA ARG A 89 3.57 -18.17 18.41
C ARG A 89 5.07 -17.96 18.26
N PHE A 90 5.46 -16.87 17.62
CA PHE A 90 6.86 -16.55 17.28
C PHE A 90 7.22 -15.13 17.75
N PRO A 91 7.21 -14.87 19.08
CA PRO A 91 7.44 -13.53 19.63
C PRO A 91 8.86 -13.01 19.37
N ASP A 92 9.79 -13.91 19.11
CA ASP A 92 11.20 -13.62 18.81
C ASP A 92 11.51 -13.61 17.31
N MET A 93 10.50 -13.75 16.44
CA MET A 93 10.70 -13.77 14.99
C MET A 93 11.40 -12.50 14.52
N ARG A 94 12.45 -12.68 13.73
CA ARG A 94 13.26 -11.59 13.17
C ARG A 94 13.46 -11.79 11.69
N TYR A 95 13.49 -10.69 10.97
CA TYR A 95 13.91 -10.68 9.58
C TYR A 95 15.44 -10.85 9.52
N GLU A 96 15.93 -11.73 8.65
CA GLU A 96 17.35 -12.01 8.48
C GLU A 96 17.66 -12.28 7.00
N GLY A 97 18.64 -11.55 6.45
CA GLY A 97 19.07 -11.71 5.08
C GLY A 97 18.50 -10.69 4.10
N GLU A 98 18.41 -11.06 2.83
CA GLU A 98 17.87 -10.22 1.78
C GLU A 98 16.51 -10.73 1.32
N TRP A 99 15.56 -9.85 1.21
CA TRP A 99 14.25 -10.14 0.63
C TRP A 99 14.30 -10.06 -0.89
N LYS A 100 13.53 -10.88 -1.57
CA LYS A 100 13.41 -10.85 -3.02
C LYS A 100 12.02 -10.37 -3.43
N VAL A 101 12.01 -9.50 -4.42
CA VAL A 101 10.79 -8.93 -5.00
C VAL A 101 10.63 -9.46 -6.42
N ALA A 102 9.40 -9.81 -6.79
CA ALA A 102 9.10 -10.13 -8.18
C ALA A 102 9.30 -8.90 -9.06
N PRO A 103 10.00 -9.03 -10.21
CA PRO A 103 10.08 -7.95 -11.18
C PRO A 103 8.69 -7.70 -11.78
N ASN A 104 8.02 -6.66 -11.32
CA ASN A 104 6.67 -6.32 -11.77
C ASN A 104 6.47 -4.80 -11.67
N ASN A 105 5.85 -4.20 -12.67
CA ASN A 105 5.58 -2.76 -12.71
C ASN A 105 4.17 -2.37 -12.20
N PHE A 106 3.35 -3.35 -11.82
CA PHE A 106 1.98 -3.12 -11.37
C PHE A 106 1.75 -3.47 -9.90
N VAL A 107 2.33 -4.59 -9.44
CA VAL A 107 2.17 -5.08 -8.07
C VAL A 107 3.52 -5.29 -7.40
N HIS A 108 3.70 -4.76 -6.20
CA HIS A 108 4.80 -5.15 -5.32
C HIS A 108 4.51 -6.53 -4.73
N ALA A 109 5.21 -7.55 -5.22
CA ALA A 109 5.09 -8.91 -4.70
C ALA A 109 6.42 -9.34 -4.08
N ILE A 110 6.41 -9.65 -2.79
CA ILE A 110 7.54 -10.26 -2.10
C ILE A 110 7.54 -11.75 -2.46
N GLN A 111 8.63 -12.24 -3.00
CA GLN A 111 8.82 -13.66 -3.34
C GLN A 111 9.45 -14.42 -2.19
N GLU A 112 10.43 -13.84 -1.54
CA GLU A 112 11.13 -14.43 -0.41
C GLU A 112 11.39 -13.36 0.64
N MET A 113 11.17 -13.70 1.88
CA MET A 113 11.50 -12.89 3.05
C MET A 113 12.00 -13.83 4.15
N PRO A 114 13.33 -14.06 4.22
CA PRO A 114 13.91 -14.95 5.22
C PRO A 114 13.64 -14.45 6.63
N VAL A 115 13.23 -15.35 7.51
CA VAL A 115 13.00 -15.05 8.92
C VAL A 115 13.60 -16.16 9.77
N THR A 116 14.05 -15.80 10.97
CA THR A 116 14.47 -16.73 12.02
C THR A 116 13.55 -16.60 13.22
N PHE A 117 13.32 -17.67 13.92
CA PHE A 117 12.55 -17.75 15.16
C PHE A 117 12.94 -19.01 15.94
N THR A 118 12.65 -19.03 17.24
CA THR A 118 12.80 -20.23 18.05
C THR A 118 11.59 -21.14 17.84
N ALA A 119 11.83 -22.37 17.40
CA ALA A 119 10.78 -23.38 17.35
C ALA A 119 10.57 -23.95 18.75
N GLU A 120 9.30 -23.99 19.20
CA GLU A 120 8.93 -24.75 20.41
C GLU A 120 9.05 -26.26 20.22
#